data_6cf1c2b21a177620b8f37e7f5244f614
#
_entry.id   6cf1c2b21a177620b8f37e7f5244f614
#
_cell.length_a   1.000
_cell.length_b   1.000
_cell.length_c   1.000
_cell.angle_alpha   90.00
_cell.angle_beta   90.00
_cell.angle_gamma   90.00
#
_symmetry.space_group_name_H-M   'P 1'
#
loop_
_entity.id
_entity.type
_entity.pdbx_description
1 polymer ?
#
loop_
_entity_poly.entity_id
_entity_poly.type
_entity_poly.pdbx_seq_one_letter_code
_entity_poly.pdbx_strand_id
1 'polypeptide(L)'
;MMSFTVGDVVAERDIHLTRESLVRYAGASGDFNPIHYRDDVAASVGLPGVLAHGMLTMGIASSVVVSALGDTAAITEYGVRFTKPVVVDPENGADVHVLATVGAVDETSARIDLKVTFGETTVLGKAQLRVAI
;
A
#
# COMPACT_ATOMS: atom_id res chain seq x y z
N MET A 1 -18.80 -18.03 -5.89
CA MET A 1 -17.44 -18.55 -5.61
C MET A 1 -16.43 -17.88 -6.51
N MET A 2 -15.38 -17.30 -5.93
CA MET A 2 -14.31 -16.72 -6.71
C MET A 2 -13.40 -17.81 -7.27
N SER A 3 -12.96 -17.63 -8.51
CA SER A 3 -12.02 -18.51 -9.16
C SER A 3 -10.73 -17.75 -9.44
N PHE A 4 -9.60 -18.28 -8.99
CA PHE A 4 -8.29 -17.70 -9.19
C PHE A 4 -7.36 -18.68 -9.90
N THR A 5 -6.58 -18.16 -10.83
CA THR A 5 -5.52 -18.90 -11.51
C THR A 5 -4.19 -18.22 -11.23
N VAL A 6 -3.18 -18.99 -10.83
CA VAL A 6 -1.83 -18.49 -10.59
C VAL A 6 -1.33 -17.69 -11.80
N GLY A 7 -0.83 -16.50 -11.56
CA GLY A 7 -0.37 -15.58 -12.59
C GLY A 7 -1.39 -14.54 -13.05
N ASP A 8 -2.67 -14.74 -12.72
CA ASP A 8 -3.69 -13.76 -13.08
C ASP A 8 -3.44 -12.41 -12.38
N VAL A 9 -3.67 -11.33 -13.11
CA VAL A 9 -3.69 -9.98 -12.55
C VAL A 9 -5.06 -9.75 -11.93
N VAL A 10 -5.10 -9.55 -10.62
CA VAL A 10 -6.32 -9.23 -9.87
C VAL A 10 -6.69 -7.77 -10.08
N ALA A 11 -5.70 -6.89 -9.98
CA ALA A 11 -5.87 -5.45 -10.15
C ALA A 11 -4.52 -4.78 -10.37
N GLU A 12 -4.56 -3.62 -11.03
CA GLU A 12 -3.40 -2.74 -11.20
C GLU A 12 -3.88 -1.31 -11.15
N ARG A 13 -3.29 -0.48 -10.30
CA ARG A 13 -3.70 0.92 -10.15
C ARG A 13 -2.54 1.80 -9.70
N ASP A 14 -2.61 3.06 -10.14
CA ASP A 14 -1.82 4.14 -9.57
C ASP A 14 -2.68 4.89 -8.56
N ILE A 15 -2.12 5.10 -7.36
CA ILE A 15 -2.76 5.86 -6.29
C ILE A 15 -1.97 7.13 -6.06
N HIS A 16 -2.63 8.28 -6.22
CA HIS A 16 -2.01 9.58 -5.98
C HIS A 16 -2.19 10.00 -4.53
N LEU A 17 -1.07 10.23 -3.83
CA LEU A 17 -1.05 10.75 -2.46
C LEU A 17 -0.68 12.21 -2.47
N THR A 18 -1.37 13.00 -1.66
CA THR A 18 -1.04 14.40 -1.42
C THR A 18 -0.71 14.61 0.06
N ARG A 19 -0.19 15.79 0.41
CA ARG A 19 0.01 16.14 1.81
C ARG A 19 -1.30 16.11 2.60
N GLU A 20 -2.42 16.45 1.97
CA GLU A 20 -3.75 16.32 2.58
C GLU A 20 -4.08 14.87 2.91
N SER A 21 -3.70 13.93 2.04
CA SER A 21 -3.89 12.48 2.31
C SER A 21 -3.23 12.08 3.63
N LEU A 22 -2.03 12.59 3.90
CA LEU A 22 -1.29 12.27 5.12
C LEU A 22 -1.94 12.90 6.36
N VAL A 23 -2.44 14.13 6.24
CA VAL A 23 -3.17 14.80 7.33
C VAL A 23 -4.44 14.02 7.68
N ARG A 24 -5.19 13.60 6.69
CA ARG A 24 -6.39 12.78 6.88
C ARG A 24 -6.08 11.46 7.56
N TYR A 25 -5.02 10.78 7.10
CA TYR A 25 -4.62 9.52 7.70
C TYR A 25 -4.14 9.67 9.13
N ALA A 26 -3.39 10.72 9.44
CA ALA A 26 -2.99 11.04 10.81
C ALA A 26 -4.20 11.17 11.72
N GLY A 27 -5.23 11.88 11.26
CA GLY A 27 -6.48 12.04 12.00
C GLY A 27 -7.26 10.72 12.19
N ALA A 28 -7.28 9.88 11.16
CA ALA A 28 -8.00 8.61 11.21
C ALA A 28 -7.27 7.55 12.04
N SER A 29 -5.94 7.50 11.97
CA SER A 29 -5.11 6.47 12.62
C SER A 29 -4.66 6.85 14.02
N GLY A 30 -4.60 8.15 14.33
CA GLY A 30 -3.98 8.65 15.55
C GLY A 30 -2.45 8.70 15.48
N ASP A 31 -1.85 8.42 14.32
CA ASP A 31 -0.40 8.53 14.14
C ASP A 31 -0.03 9.96 13.71
N PHE A 32 0.32 10.77 14.70
CA PHE A 32 0.69 12.16 14.53
C PHE A 32 2.21 12.37 14.57
N ASN A 33 2.99 11.36 14.20
CA ASN A 33 4.44 11.54 14.10
C ASN A 33 4.74 12.67 13.10
N PRO A 34 5.43 13.74 13.51
CA PRO A 34 5.63 14.92 12.68
C PRO A 34 6.44 14.71 11.41
N ILE A 35 7.11 13.57 11.24
CA ILE A 35 7.77 13.23 9.97
C ILE A 35 6.77 13.09 8.82
N HIS A 36 5.48 12.96 9.13
CA HIS A 36 4.41 12.82 8.14
C HIS A 36 3.69 14.13 7.82
N TYR A 37 4.09 15.25 8.44
CA TYR A 37 3.47 16.56 8.15
C TYR A 37 4.38 17.78 8.33
N ARG A 38 5.61 17.62 8.86
CA ARG A 38 6.53 18.74 9.06
C ARG A 38 7.84 18.50 8.33
N ASP A 39 8.11 19.34 7.34
CA ASP A 39 9.35 19.28 6.56
C ASP A 39 10.60 19.55 7.40
N ASP A 40 10.52 20.46 8.35
CA ASP A 40 11.65 20.79 9.25
C ASP A 40 12.02 19.59 10.14
N VAL A 41 11.04 18.84 10.62
CA VAL A 41 11.29 17.64 11.43
C VAL A 41 11.85 16.53 10.57
N ALA A 42 11.29 16.28 9.38
CA ALA A 42 11.80 15.29 8.44
C ALA A 42 13.28 15.57 8.12
N ALA A 43 13.62 16.82 7.83
CA ALA A 43 15.00 17.22 7.55
C ALA A 43 15.92 17.01 8.76
N SER A 44 15.43 17.30 9.97
CA SER A 44 16.23 17.16 11.21
C SER A 44 16.66 15.74 11.50
N VAL A 45 15.93 14.74 10.99
CA VAL A 45 16.25 13.32 11.17
C VAL A 45 16.84 12.69 9.88
N GLY A 46 17.27 13.52 8.93
CA GLY A 46 17.97 13.06 7.73
C GLY A 46 17.08 12.54 6.62
N LEU A 47 15.78 12.82 6.66
CA LEU A 47 14.87 12.41 5.59
C LEU A 47 14.84 13.47 4.46
N PRO A 48 14.62 13.04 3.21
CA PRO A 48 14.58 13.96 2.06
C PRO A 48 13.33 14.84 2.03
N GLY A 49 12.31 14.53 2.81
CA GLY A 49 11.05 15.25 2.89
C GLY A 49 10.07 14.52 3.75
N VAL A 50 8.84 15.01 3.80
CA VAL A 50 7.75 14.38 4.53
C VAL A 50 7.40 13.04 3.89
N LEU A 51 7.25 12.01 4.73
CA LEU A 51 6.97 10.64 4.30
C LEU A 51 5.50 10.28 4.48
N ALA A 52 4.98 9.47 3.56
CA ALA A 52 3.73 8.76 3.79
C ALA A 52 3.90 7.78 4.97
N HIS A 53 2.85 7.63 5.77
CA HIS A 53 2.81 6.58 6.79
C HIS A 53 2.94 5.21 6.11
N GLY A 54 3.82 4.35 6.64
CA GLY A 54 3.96 2.99 6.12
C GLY A 54 2.63 2.24 6.13
N MET A 55 1.89 2.35 7.23
CA MET A 55 0.58 1.71 7.36
C MET A 55 -0.45 2.25 6.37
N LEU A 56 -0.36 3.52 5.95
CA LEU A 56 -1.20 4.05 4.88
C LEU A 56 -0.89 3.35 3.55
N THR A 57 0.37 3.23 3.21
CA THR A 57 0.79 2.55 1.98
C THR A 57 0.35 1.08 2.00
N MET A 58 0.50 0.41 3.15
CA MET A 58 0.03 -0.96 3.33
C MET A 58 -1.48 -1.08 3.12
N GLY A 59 -2.26 -0.16 3.69
CA GLY A 59 -3.72 -0.12 3.53
C GLY A 59 -4.16 0.16 2.10
N ILE A 60 -3.49 1.07 1.43
CA ILE A 60 -3.75 1.39 0.02
C ILE A 60 -3.56 0.15 -0.86
N ALA A 61 -2.47 -0.58 -0.67
CA ALA A 61 -2.19 -1.77 -1.47
C ALA A 61 -3.29 -2.83 -1.32
N SER A 62 -3.76 -3.08 -0.10
CA SER A 62 -4.87 -4.02 0.11
C SER A 62 -6.20 -3.49 -0.42
N SER A 63 -6.43 -2.19 -0.37
CA SER A 63 -7.67 -1.59 -0.86
C SER A 63 -7.85 -1.76 -2.36
N VAL A 64 -6.77 -1.83 -3.11
CA VAL A 64 -6.81 -2.11 -4.56
C VAL A 64 -7.40 -3.50 -4.80
N VAL A 65 -7.01 -4.50 -4.01
CA VAL A 65 -7.56 -5.85 -4.08
C VAL A 65 -9.03 -5.88 -3.66
N VAL A 66 -9.35 -5.24 -2.54
CA VAL A 66 -10.73 -5.20 -2.02
C VAL A 66 -11.66 -4.53 -3.04
N SER A 67 -11.23 -3.44 -3.66
CA SER A 67 -12.03 -2.76 -4.68
C SER A 67 -12.28 -3.64 -5.91
N ALA A 68 -11.31 -4.46 -6.29
CA ALA A 68 -11.45 -5.36 -7.44
C ALA A 68 -12.35 -6.56 -7.15
N LEU A 69 -12.29 -7.10 -5.93
CA LEU A 69 -13.05 -8.30 -5.53
C LEU A 69 -14.44 -7.98 -4.97
N GLY A 70 -14.65 -6.74 -4.54
CA GLY A 70 -15.93 -6.30 -4.00
C GLY A 70 -16.30 -7.01 -2.69
N ASP A 71 -17.58 -7.26 -2.49
CA ASP A 71 -18.11 -7.87 -1.26
C ASP A 71 -17.63 -9.31 -1.01
N THR A 72 -16.99 -9.92 -2.00
CA THR A 72 -16.45 -11.28 -1.87
C THR A 72 -15.06 -11.30 -1.28
N ALA A 73 -14.43 -10.13 -1.07
CA ALA A 73 -13.09 -10.04 -0.52
C ALA A 73 -13.10 -10.34 0.98
N ALA A 74 -12.56 -11.47 1.38
CA ALA A 74 -12.38 -11.85 2.78
C ALA A 74 -10.89 -12.08 3.03
N ILE A 75 -10.19 -11.00 3.41
CA ILE A 75 -8.75 -11.07 3.71
C ILE A 75 -8.56 -11.73 5.07
N THR A 76 -7.82 -12.83 5.08
CA THR A 76 -7.55 -13.61 6.30
C THR A 76 -6.15 -13.39 6.84
N GLU A 77 -5.21 -13.03 5.98
CA GLU A 77 -3.83 -12.73 6.36
C GLU A 77 -3.30 -11.60 5.49
N TYR A 78 -2.47 -10.76 6.06
CA TYR A 78 -1.78 -9.72 5.31
C TYR A 78 -0.46 -9.35 6.00
N GLY A 79 0.63 -9.39 5.26
CA GLY A 79 1.95 -9.03 5.76
C GLY A 79 2.75 -8.30 4.71
N VAL A 80 3.61 -7.39 5.16
CA VAL A 80 4.54 -6.63 4.32
C VAL A 80 5.85 -6.42 5.06
N ARG A 81 6.88 -6.01 4.31
CA ARG A 81 8.10 -5.41 4.85
C ARG A 81 8.18 -3.99 4.32
N PHE A 82 8.38 -3.03 5.21
CA PHE A 82 8.61 -1.64 4.82
C PHE A 82 10.07 -1.50 4.39
N THR A 83 10.33 -1.29 3.11
CA THR A 83 11.69 -1.30 2.56
C THR A 83 12.24 0.08 2.27
N LYS A 84 11.43 0.95 1.69
CA LYS A 84 11.83 2.30 1.28
C LYS A 84 10.69 3.29 1.56
N PRO A 85 11.03 4.55 1.88
CA PRO A 85 10.03 5.57 2.13
C PRO A 85 9.34 6.03 0.84
N VAL A 86 8.10 6.52 1.01
CA VAL A 86 7.39 7.27 -0.03
C VAL A 86 7.43 8.74 0.37
N VAL A 87 8.25 9.52 -0.31
CA VAL A 87 8.35 10.96 -0.07
C VAL A 87 7.21 11.65 -0.80
N VAL A 88 6.42 12.43 -0.07
CA VAL A 88 5.25 13.13 -0.63
C VAL A 88 5.59 14.60 -0.83
N ASP A 89 5.79 14.99 -2.09
CA ASP A 89 6.08 16.38 -2.46
C ASP A 89 4.92 17.30 -2.06
N PRO A 90 5.21 18.50 -1.52
CA PRO A 90 4.16 19.41 -1.05
C PRO A 90 3.23 19.93 -2.17
N GLU A 91 3.72 19.99 -3.40
CA GLU A 91 2.96 20.48 -4.56
C GLU A 91 2.47 19.34 -5.44
N ASN A 92 3.34 18.38 -5.77
CA ASN A 92 3.08 17.34 -6.75
C ASN A 92 2.61 16.02 -6.14
N GLY A 93 2.72 15.86 -4.82
CA GLY A 93 2.34 14.62 -4.15
C GLY A 93 3.28 13.46 -4.47
N ALA A 94 2.72 12.26 -4.47
CA ALA A 94 3.43 11.04 -4.82
C ALA A 94 2.46 10.04 -5.48
N ASP A 95 2.92 9.39 -6.54
CA ASP A 95 2.17 8.32 -7.17
C ASP A 95 2.72 6.97 -6.73
N VAL A 96 1.87 6.14 -6.17
CA VAL A 96 2.19 4.78 -5.75
C VAL A 96 1.51 3.81 -6.70
N HIS A 97 2.30 2.96 -7.33
CA HIS A 97 1.79 1.94 -8.25
C HIS A 97 1.59 0.62 -7.52
N VAL A 98 0.43 0.01 -7.67
CA VAL A 98 0.09 -1.27 -7.06
C VAL A 98 -0.31 -2.25 -8.15
N LEU A 99 0.41 -3.36 -8.22
CA LEU A 99 0.07 -4.51 -9.08
C LEU A 99 -0.20 -5.71 -8.19
N ALA A 100 -1.41 -6.25 -8.26
CA ALA A 100 -1.84 -7.42 -7.50
C ALA A 100 -1.99 -8.63 -8.42
N THR A 101 -1.26 -9.69 -8.12
CA THR A 101 -1.29 -10.93 -8.92
C THR A 101 -1.52 -12.14 -8.04
N VAL A 102 -2.14 -13.17 -8.59
CA VAL A 102 -2.33 -14.43 -7.89
C VAL A 102 -1.01 -15.19 -7.86
N GLY A 103 -0.48 -15.44 -6.67
CA GLY A 103 0.78 -16.14 -6.46
C GLY A 103 0.63 -17.62 -6.12
N ALA A 104 -0.46 -18.00 -5.47
CA ALA A 104 -0.76 -19.39 -5.12
C ALA A 104 -2.26 -19.55 -4.86
N VAL A 105 -2.75 -20.75 -5.08
CA VAL A 105 -4.15 -21.10 -4.82
C VAL A 105 -4.19 -22.48 -4.16
N ASP A 106 -4.95 -22.61 -3.11
CA ASP A 106 -5.26 -23.89 -2.49
C ASP A 106 -6.79 -24.09 -2.38
N GLU A 107 -7.24 -25.11 -1.66
CA GLU A 107 -8.67 -25.45 -1.57
C GLU A 107 -9.51 -24.38 -0.86
N THR A 108 -8.91 -23.58 0.01
CA THR A 108 -9.62 -22.65 0.89
C THR A 108 -9.23 -21.20 0.71
N SER A 109 -8.11 -20.91 0.04
CA SER A 109 -7.63 -19.57 -0.09
C SER A 109 -6.79 -19.33 -1.35
N ALA A 110 -6.63 -18.08 -1.72
CA ALA A 110 -5.67 -17.62 -2.71
C ALA A 110 -4.70 -16.64 -2.06
N ARG A 111 -3.40 -16.79 -2.36
CA ARG A 111 -2.41 -15.78 -1.99
C ARG A 111 -2.30 -14.77 -3.12
N ILE A 112 -2.46 -13.51 -2.78
CA ILE A 112 -2.29 -12.40 -3.71
C ILE A 112 -0.97 -11.70 -3.37
N ASP A 113 -0.10 -11.65 -4.36
CA ASP A 113 1.19 -10.97 -4.24
C ASP A 113 1.04 -9.53 -4.72
N LEU A 114 1.54 -8.58 -3.92
CA LEU A 114 1.44 -7.16 -4.20
C LEU A 114 2.82 -6.61 -4.55
N LYS A 115 2.92 -5.99 -5.71
CA LYS A 115 4.09 -5.20 -6.10
C LYS A 115 3.73 -3.74 -5.94
N VAL A 116 4.36 -3.08 -4.98
CA VAL A 116 4.06 -1.69 -4.61
C VAL A 116 5.31 -0.86 -4.82
N THR A 117 5.24 0.07 -5.77
CA THR A 117 6.39 0.87 -6.19
C THR A 117 6.08 2.35 -6.16
N PHE A 118 7.13 3.14 -5.86
CA PHE A 118 7.14 4.59 -6.00
C PHE A 118 8.26 4.93 -6.98
N GLY A 119 7.88 5.39 -8.17
CA GLY A 119 8.81 5.43 -9.28
C GLY A 119 9.29 4.01 -9.61
N GLU A 120 10.60 3.81 -9.64
CA GLU A 120 11.20 2.49 -9.88
C GLU A 120 11.55 1.75 -8.59
N THR A 121 11.23 2.33 -7.44
CA THR A 121 11.63 1.81 -6.14
C THR A 121 10.53 0.99 -5.51
N THR A 122 10.82 -0.25 -5.12
CA THR A 122 9.90 -1.07 -4.33
C THR A 122 9.84 -0.54 -2.91
N VAL A 123 8.66 -0.18 -2.45
CA VAL A 123 8.44 0.41 -1.12
C VAL A 123 7.87 -0.56 -0.10
N LEU A 124 7.21 -1.61 -0.54
CA LEU A 124 6.79 -2.73 0.30
C LEU A 124 7.40 -4.03 -0.24
N GLY A 125 8.20 -4.69 0.59
CA GLY A 125 8.78 -5.99 0.27
C GLY A 125 7.89 -7.12 0.81
N LYS A 126 7.90 -8.28 0.13
CA LYS A 126 7.13 -9.47 0.53
C LYS A 126 5.68 -9.12 0.91
N ALA A 127 5.07 -8.23 0.14
CA ALA A 127 3.70 -7.82 0.36
C ALA A 127 2.77 -8.91 -0.18
N GLN A 128 2.13 -9.62 0.72
CA GLN A 128 1.28 -10.76 0.40
C GLN A 128 0.05 -10.76 1.28
N LEU A 129 -1.10 -11.02 0.68
CA LEU A 129 -2.32 -11.25 1.43
C LEU A 129 -3.00 -12.55 1.00
N ARG A 130 -3.84 -13.09 1.87
CA ARG A 130 -4.67 -14.24 1.55
C ARG A 130 -6.13 -13.85 1.55
N VAL A 131 -6.82 -14.35 0.55
CA VAL A 131 -8.27 -14.17 0.40
C VAL A 131 -8.91 -15.56 0.50
N ALA A 132 -9.93 -15.68 1.33
CA ALA A 132 -10.73 -16.90 1.42
C ALA A 132 -11.54 -17.11 0.13
N ILE A 133 -11.67 -18.35 -0.30
CA ILE A 133 -12.44 -18.74 -1.50
C ILE A 133 -13.46 -19.84 -1.17
#